data_a72cc18aec04da5bb020c014ef10386c
#
_entry.id   a72cc18aec04da5bb020c014ef10386c
#
_cell.length_a   1.000
_cell.length_b   1.000
_cell.length_c   1.000
_cell.angle_alpha   90.00
_cell.angle_beta   90.00
_cell.angle_gamma   90.00
#
_symmetry.space_group_name_H-M   'P 1'
#
loop_
_entity.id
_entity.type
_entity.pdbx_description
1 polymer ?
#
loop_
_entity_poly.entity_id
_entity_poly.type
_entity_poly.pdbx_seq_one_letter_code
_entity_poly.pdbx_strand_id
1 'polypeptide(L)'
;MPGLAIIGNCCADLYIPPHDPPPPGGIERIPRPRVELGGNGANTAVTAARLGVPTTLAGVLGDDVFGGHLRELLTAEGIDLSLLLTRESCGAPVTLVLNDQAGERSFVHHGGSNDSWELPTAALAKPWDVFHMAAPELLGSFWPNPCLETARSVKSAGIELSLDVFVSRDDLEPDSDPAETHAPLLELADMVFPNEVEARAITGRDRLEDVLACLHGLGVTIAVIKRGERGAIVSWDGQVEKIPAGEVTAIDTCGAGDNFVGGFLAGRIKGLDPLECAKLGCELGTLCVQRKGAVTASSDRQKLEPLLEKYGLG
;
A
#
# COMPACT_ATOMS: atom_id res chain seq x y z
N MET A 1 7.77 -21.81 5.11
CA MET A 1 8.52 -20.76 5.84
C MET A 1 7.51 -19.69 6.21
N PRO A 2 7.62 -19.07 7.39
CA PRO A 2 6.87 -17.86 7.70
C PRO A 2 7.12 -16.84 6.58
N GLY A 3 6.25 -15.86 6.43
CA GLY A 3 6.34 -14.89 5.35
C GLY A 3 5.48 -13.68 5.65
N LEU A 4 5.14 -12.91 4.63
CA LEU A 4 4.36 -11.70 4.70
C LEU A 4 2.89 -12.00 4.38
N ALA A 5 2.00 -11.73 5.34
CA ALA A 5 0.58 -11.61 5.06
C ALA A 5 0.24 -10.16 4.81
N ILE A 6 -0.50 -9.88 3.75
CA ILE A 6 -0.98 -8.54 3.45
C ILE A 6 -2.49 -8.58 3.34
N ILE A 7 -3.16 -7.72 4.07
CA ILE A 7 -4.56 -7.39 3.84
C ILE A 7 -4.63 -6.00 3.20
N GLY A 8 -5.48 -5.84 2.21
CA GLY A 8 -5.61 -4.57 1.52
C GLY A 8 -6.43 -4.70 0.25
N ASN A 9 -6.68 -3.56 -0.37
CA ASN A 9 -7.42 -3.54 -1.61
C ASN A 9 -6.57 -4.05 -2.79
N CYS A 10 -7.28 -4.62 -3.75
CA CYS A 10 -6.79 -4.97 -5.07
C CYS A 10 -7.77 -4.37 -6.07
N CYS A 11 -7.29 -3.59 -7.02
CA CYS A 11 -8.11 -2.79 -7.93
C CYS A 11 -7.61 -2.91 -9.36
N ALA A 12 -8.51 -2.86 -10.34
CA ALA A 12 -8.14 -2.71 -11.73
C ALA A 12 -8.06 -1.22 -12.08
N ASP A 13 -6.85 -0.72 -12.31
CA ASP A 13 -6.63 0.66 -12.74
C ASP A 13 -6.71 0.74 -14.27
N LEU A 14 -7.78 1.34 -14.79
CA LEU A 14 -7.99 1.55 -16.21
C LEU A 14 -7.43 2.91 -16.62
N TYR A 15 -6.23 2.90 -17.18
CA TYR A 15 -5.57 4.10 -17.68
C TYR A 15 -6.15 4.54 -19.00
N ILE A 16 -6.84 5.67 -18.98
CA ILE A 16 -7.36 6.32 -20.18
C ILE A 16 -6.29 7.29 -20.70
N PRO A 17 -5.85 7.16 -21.98
CA PRO A 17 -4.91 8.09 -22.57
C PRO A 17 -5.42 9.54 -22.51
N PRO A 18 -4.52 10.54 -22.50
CA PRO A 18 -4.91 11.96 -22.44
C PRO A 18 -5.88 12.32 -23.56
N HIS A 19 -7.02 12.88 -23.17
CA HIS A 19 -8.06 13.34 -24.09
C HIS A 19 -8.91 14.43 -23.43
N ASP A 20 -9.55 15.23 -24.24
CA ASP A 20 -10.60 16.13 -23.75
C ASP A 20 -11.94 15.36 -23.71
N PRO A 21 -12.77 15.54 -22.69
CA PRO A 21 -14.07 14.91 -22.66
C PRO A 21 -14.89 15.27 -23.90
N PRO A 22 -15.49 14.30 -24.61
CA PRO A 22 -16.33 14.62 -25.75
C PRO A 22 -17.55 15.43 -25.30
N PRO A 23 -18.08 16.32 -26.16
CA PRO A 23 -19.32 17.03 -25.85
C PRO A 23 -20.50 16.05 -25.70
N PRO A 24 -21.57 16.40 -24.98
CA PRO A 24 -22.74 15.56 -24.83
C PRO A 24 -23.24 14.99 -26.18
N GLY A 25 -23.35 13.67 -26.27
CA GLY A 25 -23.70 12.95 -27.49
C GLY A 25 -22.54 12.76 -28.49
N GLY A 26 -21.36 13.29 -28.20
CA GLY A 26 -20.16 13.11 -29.01
C GLY A 26 -19.45 11.79 -28.74
N ILE A 27 -18.57 11.40 -29.67
CA ILE A 27 -17.69 10.23 -29.55
C ILE A 27 -16.25 10.71 -29.78
N GLU A 28 -15.38 10.49 -28.79
CA GLU A 28 -13.94 10.68 -28.92
C GLU A 28 -13.25 9.35 -29.19
N ARG A 29 -12.28 9.34 -30.10
CA ARG A 29 -11.45 8.16 -30.37
C ARG A 29 -10.11 8.34 -29.67
N ILE A 30 -9.86 7.51 -28.69
CA ILE A 30 -8.63 7.49 -27.91
C ILE A 30 -7.71 6.35 -28.34
N PRO A 31 -6.38 6.45 -28.12
CA PRO A 31 -5.49 5.30 -28.22
C PRO A 31 -5.91 4.19 -27.26
N ARG A 32 -5.28 3.00 -27.42
CA ARG A 32 -5.62 1.82 -26.61
C ARG A 32 -5.48 2.13 -25.11
N PRO A 33 -6.55 1.99 -24.30
CA PRO A 33 -6.45 2.04 -22.85
C PRO A 33 -5.70 0.82 -22.32
N ARG A 34 -5.20 0.91 -21.08
CA ARG A 34 -4.50 -0.19 -20.40
C ARG A 34 -5.18 -0.49 -19.08
N VAL A 35 -5.28 -1.76 -18.75
CA VAL A 35 -5.67 -2.23 -17.43
C VAL A 35 -4.38 -2.63 -16.70
N GLU A 36 -4.11 -2.01 -15.59
CA GLU A 36 -2.95 -2.25 -14.75
C GLU A 36 -3.42 -2.77 -13.38
N LEU A 37 -2.53 -3.45 -12.67
CA LEU A 37 -2.77 -3.79 -11.28
C LEU A 37 -2.66 -2.52 -10.42
N GLY A 38 -3.63 -2.29 -9.59
CA GLY A 38 -3.67 -1.22 -8.58
C GLY A 38 -4.16 -1.73 -7.24
N GLY A 39 -4.25 -0.81 -6.29
CA GLY A 39 -4.61 -1.08 -4.91
C GLY A 39 -3.40 -1.27 -3.99
N ASN A 40 -3.45 -0.63 -2.82
CA ASN A 40 -2.34 -0.59 -1.86
C ASN A 40 -1.84 -1.99 -1.47
N GLY A 41 -2.78 -2.90 -1.16
CA GLY A 41 -2.44 -4.28 -0.79
C GLY A 41 -1.77 -5.04 -1.92
N ALA A 42 -2.30 -4.95 -3.13
CA ALA A 42 -1.74 -5.63 -4.30
C ALA A 42 -0.37 -5.07 -4.70
N ASN A 43 -0.20 -3.74 -4.71
CA ASN A 43 1.07 -3.10 -5.06
C ASN A 43 2.18 -3.48 -4.06
N THR A 44 1.88 -3.43 -2.76
CA THR A 44 2.81 -3.83 -1.70
C THR A 44 3.17 -5.31 -1.82
N ALA A 45 2.18 -6.17 -2.10
CA ALA A 45 2.39 -7.62 -2.26
C ALA A 45 3.30 -7.94 -3.45
N VAL A 46 3.06 -7.32 -4.61
CA VAL A 46 3.89 -7.50 -5.81
C VAL A 46 5.33 -7.07 -5.54
N THR A 47 5.52 -5.93 -4.89
CA THR A 47 6.86 -5.44 -4.59
C THR A 47 7.61 -6.40 -3.66
N ALA A 48 6.99 -6.86 -2.57
CA ALA A 48 7.61 -7.80 -1.65
C ALA A 48 7.91 -9.17 -2.31
N ALA A 49 6.98 -9.69 -3.12
CA ALA A 49 7.17 -10.95 -3.84
C ALA A 49 8.34 -10.88 -4.83
N ARG A 50 8.48 -9.79 -5.57
CA ARG A 50 9.61 -9.56 -6.49
C ARG A 50 10.97 -9.49 -5.80
N LEU A 51 10.98 -9.12 -4.50
CA LEU A 51 12.16 -9.14 -3.64
C LEU A 51 12.42 -10.50 -2.97
N GLY A 52 11.72 -11.55 -3.41
CA GLY A 52 11.94 -12.91 -2.95
C GLY A 52 11.35 -13.22 -1.56
N VAL A 53 10.36 -12.45 -1.10
CA VAL A 53 9.64 -12.73 0.15
C VAL A 53 8.40 -13.57 -0.15
N PRO A 54 8.20 -14.72 0.53
CA PRO A 54 6.95 -15.46 0.47
C PRO A 54 5.79 -14.56 0.90
N THR A 55 4.91 -14.22 -0.03
CA THR A 55 3.86 -13.20 0.18
C THR A 55 2.49 -13.82 -0.09
N THR A 56 1.56 -13.63 0.85
CA THR A 56 0.15 -14.00 0.71
C THR A 56 -0.69 -12.74 0.75
N LEU A 57 -1.57 -12.56 -0.24
CA LEU A 57 -2.56 -11.49 -0.26
C LEU A 57 -3.91 -12.04 0.20
N ALA A 58 -4.47 -11.43 1.23
CA ALA A 58 -5.82 -11.68 1.71
C ALA A 58 -6.74 -10.52 1.33
N GLY A 59 -7.92 -10.84 0.84
CA GLY A 59 -8.89 -9.84 0.40
C GLY A 59 -10.09 -10.46 -0.28
N VAL A 60 -10.84 -9.64 -0.99
CA VAL A 60 -12.03 -10.06 -1.74
C VAL A 60 -11.98 -9.48 -3.16
N LEU A 61 -12.15 -10.32 -4.18
CA LEU A 61 -12.36 -9.89 -5.56
C LEU A 61 -13.77 -10.24 -6.03
N GLY A 62 -14.32 -9.41 -6.91
CA GLY A 62 -15.56 -9.74 -7.62
C GLY A 62 -15.36 -10.89 -8.62
N ASP A 63 -16.46 -11.57 -8.96
CA ASP A 63 -16.50 -12.61 -9.99
C ASP A 63 -16.90 -12.00 -11.34
N ASP A 64 -16.02 -11.17 -11.86
CA ASP A 64 -16.16 -10.52 -13.15
C ASP A 64 -14.85 -10.55 -13.95
N VAL A 65 -14.88 -9.97 -15.15
CA VAL A 65 -13.70 -9.95 -16.05
C VAL A 65 -12.50 -9.26 -15.41
N PHE A 66 -12.71 -8.22 -14.60
CA PHE A 66 -11.63 -7.51 -13.92
C PHE A 66 -11.06 -8.33 -12.77
N GLY A 67 -11.92 -8.96 -11.94
CA GLY A 67 -11.49 -9.86 -10.87
C GLY A 67 -10.69 -11.04 -11.39
N GLY A 68 -11.12 -11.65 -12.48
CA GLY A 68 -10.37 -12.72 -13.17
C GLY A 68 -8.99 -12.25 -13.64
N HIS A 69 -8.94 -11.09 -14.29
CA HIS A 69 -7.68 -10.50 -14.78
C HIS A 69 -6.70 -10.15 -13.66
N LEU A 70 -7.20 -9.53 -12.57
CA LEU A 70 -6.37 -9.21 -11.40
C LEU A 70 -5.78 -10.48 -10.77
N ARG A 71 -6.57 -11.55 -10.68
CA ARG A 71 -6.10 -12.84 -10.16
C ARG A 71 -5.00 -13.45 -11.02
N GLU A 72 -5.12 -13.36 -12.34
CA GLU A 72 -4.08 -13.80 -13.29
C GLU A 72 -2.78 -13.00 -13.09
N LEU A 73 -2.86 -11.67 -12.99
CA LEU A 73 -1.69 -10.81 -12.76
C LEU A 73 -0.99 -11.15 -11.44
N LEU A 74 -1.73 -11.28 -10.35
CA LEU A 74 -1.18 -11.60 -9.02
C LEU A 74 -0.56 -13.01 -9.01
N THR A 75 -1.18 -13.99 -9.68
CA THR A 75 -0.64 -15.35 -9.81
C THR A 75 0.68 -15.34 -10.57
N ALA A 76 0.78 -14.55 -11.63
CA ALA A 76 2.02 -14.42 -12.42
C ALA A 76 3.19 -13.84 -11.61
N GLU A 77 2.89 -13.05 -10.56
CA GLU A 77 3.89 -12.52 -9.62
C GLU A 77 4.27 -13.51 -8.50
N GLY A 78 3.70 -14.71 -8.50
CA GLY A 78 4.00 -15.75 -7.51
C GLY A 78 3.41 -15.51 -6.12
N ILE A 79 2.39 -14.66 -6.01
CA ILE A 79 1.71 -14.35 -4.76
C ILE A 79 0.76 -15.49 -4.39
N ASP A 80 0.80 -15.94 -3.12
CA ASP A 80 -0.18 -16.90 -2.60
C ASP A 80 -1.55 -16.22 -2.45
N LEU A 81 -2.52 -16.67 -3.25
CA LEU A 81 -3.89 -16.17 -3.29
C LEU A 81 -4.88 -17.06 -2.52
N SER A 82 -4.39 -17.98 -1.68
CA SER A 82 -5.23 -18.91 -0.92
C SER A 82 -6.19 -18.20 0.06
N LEU A 83 -5.92 -16.94 0.39
CA LEU A 83 -6.73 -16.08 1.25
C LEU A 83 -7.46 -14.96 0.47
N LEU A 84 -7.40 -14.98 -0.87
CA LEU A 84 -8.11 -14.04 -1.71
C LEU A 84 -9.45 -14.64 -2.14
N LEU A 85 -10.50 -14.23 -1.45
CA LEU A 85 -11.85 -14.71 -1.70
C LEU A 85 -12.40 -14.23 -3.04
N THR A 86 -13.35 -14.96 -3.60
CA THR A 86 -14.16 -14.52 -4.75
C THR A 86 -15.59 -14.32 -4.31
N ARG A 87 -16.21 -13.20 -4.69
CA ARG A 87 -17.59 -12.86 -4.36
C ARG A 87 -18.42 -12.68 -5.64
N GLU A 88 -19.36 -13.56 -5.87
CA GLU A 88 -20.20 -13.60 -7.07
C GLU A 88 -21.19 -12.43 -7.17
N SER A 89 -21.55 -11.80 -6.05
CA SER A 89 -22.59 -10.77 -6.00
C SER A 89 -22.11 -9.34 -6.24
N CYS A 90 -20.83 -9.12 -6.45
CA CYS A 90 -20.25 -7.78 -6.68
C CYS A 90 -19.16 -7.83 -7.75
N GLY A 91 -18.94 -6.69 -8.40
CA GLY A 91 -17.80 -6.51 -9.31
C GLY A 91 -16.49 -6.34 -8.56
N ALA A 92 -15.38 -6.52 -9.26
CA ALA A 92 -14.06 -6.13 -8.76
C ALA A 92 -13.96 -4.61 -8.62
N PRO A 93 -13.12 -4.09 -7.71
CA PRO A 93 -12.82 -2.67 -7.65
C PRO A 93 -12.17 -2.19 -8.95
N VAL A 94 -12.63 -1.04 -9.46
CA VAL A 94 -12.12 -0.45 -10.70
C VAL A 94 -11.88 1.04 -10.50
N THR A 95 -10.70 1.51 -10.91
CA THR A 95 -10.38 2.94 -10.96
C THR A 95 -10.17 3.37 -12.40
N LEU A 96 -10.96 4.32 -12.89
CA LEU A 96 -10.64 5.03 -14.12
C LEU A 96 -9.60 6.11 -13.80
N VAL A 97 -8.43 5.97 -14.38
CA VAL A 97 -7.35 6.97 -14.28
C VAL A 97 -7.43 7.86 -15.51
N LEU A 98 -8.07 9.01 -15.36
CA LEU A 98 -8.27 9.99 -16.42
C LEU A 98 -7.08 10.95 -16.42
N ASN A 99 -6.46 11.12 -17.58
CA ASN A 99 -5.37 12.07 -17.77
C ASN A 99 -5.86 13.16 -18.72
N ASP A 100 -5.67 14.41 -18.34
CA ASP A 100 -5.88 15.51 -19.27
C ASP A 100 -4.62 15.78 -20.13
N GLN A 101 -4.73 16.73 -21.07
CA GLN A 101 -3.62 17.10 -21.95
C GLN A 101 -2.49 17.84 -21.22
N ALA A 102 -2.75 18.43 -20.05
CA ALA A 102 -1.75 19.03 -19.19
C ALA A 102 -0.98 18.02 -18.34
N GLY A 103 -1.44 16.74 -18.31
CA GLY A 103 -0.87 15.66 -17.51
C GLY A 103 -1.44 15.57 -16.10
N GLU A 104 -2.47 16.38 -15.78
CA GLU A 104 -3.20 16.29 -14.53
C GLU A 104 -4.08 15.04 -14.51
N ARG A 105 -4.23 14.45 -13.34
CA ARG A 105 -4.98 13.21 -13.15
C ARG A 105 -6.25 13.42 -12.34
N SER A 106 -7.30 12.74 -12.78
CA SER A 106 -8.54 12.59 -12.05
C SER A 106 -8.89 11.11 -11.94
N PHE A 107 -9.55 10.74 -10.86
CA PHE A 107 -9.90 9.35 -10.59
C PHE A 107 -11.41 9.22 -10.46
N VAL A 108 -11.97 8.20 -11.12
CA VAL A 108 -13.35 7.77 -10.89
C VAL A 108 -13.28 6.32 -10.39
N HIS A 109 -13.70 6.09 -9.16
CA HIS A 109 -13.50 4.82 -8.47
C HIS A 109 -14.83 4.11 -8.21
N HIS A 110 -14.85 2.80 -8.45
CA HIS A 110 -15.87 1.87 -8.01
C HIS A 110 -15.28 0.94 -6.97
N GLY A 111 -15.81 0.99 -5.73
CA GLY A 111 -15.33 0.20 -4.59
C GLY A 111 -15.51 -1.30 -4.77
N GLY A 112 -16.63 -1.71 -5.40
CA GLY A 112 -16.90 -3.11 -5.71
C GLY A 112 -16.81 -4.02 -4.49
N SER A 113 -16.03 -5.08 -4.60
CA SER A 113 -15.85 -6.05 -3.51
C SER A 113 -15.16 -5.49 -2.26
N ASN A 114 -14.45 -4.34 -2.36
CA ASN A 114 -13.87 -3.68 -1.19
C ASN A 114 -14.94 -3.16 -0.21
N ASP A 115 -16.14 -2.78 -0.69
CA ASP A 115 -17.21 -2.24 0.15
C ASP A 115 -17.78 -3.28 1.12
N SER A 116 -17.63 -4.57 0.79
CA SER A 116 -18.07 -5.70 1.60
C SER A 116 -16.92 -6.67 1.91
N TRP A 117 -15.79 -6.11 2.27
CA TRP A 117 -14.56 -6.84 2.53
C TRP A 117 -14.65 -7.67 3.82
N GLU A 118 -14.05 -8.86 3.81
CA GLU A 118 -13.95 -9.73 4.97
C GLU A 118 -12.60 -10.47 4.99
N LEU A 119 -12.10 -10.74 6.18
CA LEU A 119 -10.87 -11.53 6.36
C LEU A 119 -11.21 -13.01 6.53
N PRO A 120 -10.65 -13.91 5.69
CA PRO A 120 -10.74 -15.33 5.96
C PRO A 120 -10.12 -15.70 7.32
N THR A 121 -10.83 -16.44 8.15
CA THR A 121 -10.33 -16.87 9.48
C THR A 121 -9.02 -17.65 9.39
N ALA A 122 -8.78 -18.34 8.28
CA ALA A 122 -7.52 -19.03 8.00
C ALA A 122 -6.30 -18.09 7.96
N ALA A 123 -6.49 -16.78 7.72
CA ALA A 123 -5.41 -15.80 7.72
C ALA A 123 -4.73 -15.67 9.09
N LEU A 124 -5.48 -15.86 10.18
CA LEU A 124 -4.97 -15.77 11.54
C LEU A 124 -4.41 -17.11 12.06
N ALA A 125 -4.54 -18.19 11.30
CA ALA A 125 -4.10 -19.53 11.71
C ALA A 125 -2.64 -19.86 11.32
N LYS A 126 -2.02 -19.03 10.48
CA LYS A 126 -0.64 -19.24 10.00
C LYS A 126 0.36 -18.40 10.82
N PRO A 127 1.57 -18.92 11.09
CA PRO A 127 2.63 -18.15 11.73
C PRO A 127 3.27 -17.22 10.69
N TRP A 128 2.89 -15.95 10.66
CA TRP A 128 3.50 -14.94 9.81
C TRP A 128 4.70 -14.29 10.50
N ASP A 129 5.71 -13.85 9.74
CA ASP A 129 6.77 -12.98 10.27
C ASP A 129 6.21 -11.57 10.48
N VAL A 130 5.47 -11.07 9.47
CA VAL A 130 4.79 -9.77 9.50
C VAL A 130 3.38 -9.93 8.96
N PHE A 131 2.43 -9.28 9.61
CA PHE A 131 1.07 -9.08 9.12
C PHE A 131 0.88 -7.60 8.80
N HIS A 132 0.71 -7.28 7.53
CA HIS A 132 0.59 -5.90 7.05
C HIS A 132 -0.85 -5.55 6.70
N MET A 133 -1.33 -4.45 7.24
CA MET A 133 -2.61 -3.84 6.90
C MET A 133 -2.35 -2.64 5.98
N ALA A 134 -2.67 -2.79 4.71
CA ALA A 134 -2.45 -1.78 3.68
C ALA A 134 -3.72 -0.94 3.49
N ALA A 135 -3.76 0.24 4.08
CA ALA A 135 -4.88 1.18 4.03
C ALA A 135 -6.23 0.51 4.34
N PRO A 136 -6.42 -0.04 5.55
CA PRO A 136 -7.67 -0.73 5.93
C PRO A 136 -8.90 0.17 5.86
N GLU A 137 -8.75 1.49 5.89
CA GLU A 137 -9.79 2.50 5.73
C GLU A 137 -10.51 2.39 4.38
N LEU A 138 -9.84 1.84 3.38
CA LEU A 138 -10.41 1.61 2.04
C LEU A 138 -11.22 0.31 1.93
N LEU A 139 -11.34 -0.46 3.01
CA LEU A 139 -11.97 -1.78 3.03
C LEU A 139 -13.35 -1.74 3.71
N GLY A 140 -14.22 -0.91 3.25
CA GLY A 140 -15.63 -0.74 3.61
C GLY A 140 -16.07 -1.36 4.95
N SER A 141 -16.70 -2.52 4.92
CA SER A 141 -17.20 -3.21 6.13
C SER A 141 -16.14 -3.70 7.10
N PHE A 142 -14.86 -3.70 6.70
CA PHE A 142 -13.76 -4.12 7.56
C PHE A 142 -13.29 -3.00 8.51
N TRP A 143 -13.39 -1.76 8.09
CA TRP A 143 -13.02 -0.59 8.89
C TRP A 143 -14.21 -0.06 9.70
N PRO A 144 -14.02 0.41 10.96
CA PRO A 144 -12.81 0.25 11.79
C PRO A 144 -12.82 -1.01 12.67
N ASN A 145 -13.99 -1.57 13.01
CA ASN A 145 -14.12 -2.57 14.08
C ASN A 145 -13.55 -3.96 13.74
N PRO A 146 -13.91 -4.62 12.62
CA PRO A 146 -13.29 -5.90 12.27
C PRO A 146 -11.77 -5.79 12.08
N CYS A 147 -11.28 -4.64 11.61
CA CYS A 147 -9.86 -4.33 11.50
C CYS A 147 -9.19 -4.37 12.88
N LEU A 148 -9.75 -3.69 13.87
CA LEU A 148 -9.22 -3.66 15.24
C LEU A 148 -9.23 -5.03 15.92
N GLU A 149 -10.29 -5.84 15.72
CA GLU A 149 -10.36 -7.21 16.23
C GLU A 149 -9.28 -8.10 15.58
N THR A 150 -9.07 -7.93 14.28
CA THR A 150 -7.99 -8.61 13.55
C THR A 150 -6.62 -8.23 14.10
N ALA A 151 -6.36 -6.94 14.31
CA ALA A 151 -5.11 -6.44 14.88
C ALA A 151 -4.83 -7.03 16.27
N ARG A 152 -5.84 -7.10 17.15
CA ARG A 152 -5.73 -7.75 18.46
C ARG A 152 -5.38 -9.23 18.36
N SER A 153 -5.98 -9.93 17.40
CA SER A 153 -5.72 -11.36 17.16
C SER A 153 -4.29 -11.58 16.66
N VAL A 154 -3.82 -10.75 15.73
CA VAL A 154 -2.43 -10.78 15.22
C VAL A 154 -1.44 -10.56 16.37
N LYS A 155 -1.65 -9.54 17.19
CA LYS A 155 -0.79 -9.26 18.34
C LYS A 155 -0.81 -10.39 19.39
N SER A 156 -1.98 -10.97 19.65
CA SER A 156 -2.12 -12.10 20.59
C SER A 156 -1.38 -13.35 20.11
N ALA A 157 -1.21 -13.52 18.80
CA ALA A 157 -0.42 -14.59 18.20
C ALA A 157 1.09 -14.30 18.18
N GLY A 158 1.54 -13.14 18.68
CA GLY A 158 2.94 -12.73 18.68
C GLY A 158 3.50 -12.36 17.31
N ILE A 159 2.64 -12.03 16.36
CA ILE A 159 3.00 -11.63 15.00
C ILE A 159 3.27 -10.12 14.97
N GLU A 160 4.31 -9.68 14.26
CA GLU A 160 4.63 -8.26 14.07
C GLU A 160 3.56 -7.60 13.18
N LEU A 161 2.90 -6.55 13.69
CA LEU A 161 1.83 -5.84 13.01
C LEU A 161 2.35 -4.56 12.35
N SER A 162 2.18 -4.48 11.05
CA SER A 162 2.54 -3.34 10.21
C SER A 162 1.29 -2.67 9.66
N LEU A 163 1.28 -1.34 9.62
CA LEU A 163 0.16 -0.53 9.19
C LEU A 163 0.61 0.55 8.21
N ASP A 164 0.06 0.56 7.01
CA ASP A 164 -0.05 1.77 6.18
C ASP A 164 -1.44 2.33 6.33
N VAL A 165 -1.58 3.64 6.36
CA VAL A 165 -2.85 4.34 6.60
C VAL A 165 -3.26 5.14 5.37
N PHE A 166 -4.54 5.40 5.26
CA PHE A 166 -5.09 6.29 4.26
C PHE A 166 -6.01 7.31 4.95
N VAL A 167 -5.80 8.59 4.65
CA VAL A 167 -6.65 9.68 5.12
C VAL A 167 -7.24 10.38 3.91
N SER A 168 -8.56 10.31 3.77
CA SER A 168 -9.30 10.96 2.70
C SER A 168 -9.45 12.47 2.93
N ARG A 169 -9.99 13.19 1.95
CA ARG A 169 -10.36 14.59 2.13
C ARG A 169 -11.44 14.77 3.20
N ASP A 170 -12.39 13.85 3.24
CA ASP A 170 -13.52 13.91 4.19
C ASP A 170 -13.04 13.71 5.64
N ASP A 171 -11.97 12.91 5.84
CA ASP A 171 -11.34 12.75 7.15
C ASP A 171 -10.59 14.01 7.62
N LEU A 172 -10.34 14.97 6.74
CA LEU A 172 -9.71 16.26 7.05
C LEU A 172 -10.74 17.39 7.28
N GLU A 173 -12.03 17.10 7.18
CA GLU A 173 -13.07 18.07 7.50
C GLU A 173 -13.12 18.37 9.01
N PRO A 174 -13.58 19.58 9.41
CA PRO A 174 -13.51 20.03 10.81
C PRO A 174 -14.22 19.16 11.83
N ASP A 175 -15.23 18.39 11.41
CA ASP A 175 -16.04 17.53 12.28
C ASP A 175 -15.52 16.09 12.40
N SER A 176 -14.43 15.75 11.71
CA SER A 176 -13.79 14.44 11.78
C SER A 176 -12.60 14.46 12.73
N ASP A 177 -12.35 13.34 13.43
CA ASP A 177 -11.21 13.15 14.30
C ASP A 177 -10.44 11.87 13.93
N PRO A 178 -9.56 11.95 12.90
CA PRO A 178 -8.72 10.83 12.52
C PRO A 178 -7.81 10.35 13.65
N ALA A 179 -7.38 11.22 14.54
CA ALA A 179 -6.52 10.86 15.66
C ALA A 179 -7.26 9.94 16.64
N GLU A 180 -8.51 10.28 17.01
CA GLU A 180 -9.33 9.43 17.88
C GLU A 180 -9.66 8.09 17.19
N THR A 181 -9.99 8.11 15.90
CA THR A 181 -10.38 6.92 15.15
C THR A 181 -9.23 5.93 14.98
N HIS A 182 -8.00 6.41 14.76
CA HIS A 182 -6.83 5.55 14.50
C HIS A 182 -6.08 5.14 15.78
N ALA A 183 -6.19 5.89 16.87
CA ALA A 183 -5.44 5.63 18.10
C ALA A 183 -5.53 4.16 18.57
N PRO A 184 -6.71 3.50 18.61
CA PRO A 184 -6.80 2.12 19.07
C PRO A 184 -6.05 1.11 18.17
N LEU A 185 -5.90 1.40 16.88
CA LEU A 185 -5.15 0.57 15.94
C LEU A 185 -3.64 0.87 16.04
N LEU A 186 -3.27 2.14 16.22
CA LEU A 186 -1.88 2.55 16.42
C LEU A 186 -1.27 1.95 17.70
N GLU A 187 -2.07 1.81 18.78
CA GLU A 187 -1.63 1.16 20.03
C GLU A 187 -1.25 -0.32 19.85
N LEU A 188 -1.71 -0.95 18.77
CA LEU A 188 -1.42 -2.35 18.44
C LEU A 188 -0.30 -2.48 17.40
N ALA A 189 -0.05 -1.45 16.61
CA ALA A 189 0.91 -1.50 15.51
C ALA A 189 2.36 -1.45 16.00
N ASP A 190 3.22 -2.33 15.46
CA ASP A 190 4.66 -2.27 15.68
C ASP A 190 5.34 -1.32 14.70
N MET A 191 4.84 -1.28 13.44
CA MET A 191 5.38 -0.43 12.38
C MET A 191 4.25 0.37 11.72
N VAL A 192 4.49 1.65 11.44
CA VAL A 192 3.53 2.51 10.74
C VAL A 192 4.19 3.32 9.64
N PHE A 193 3.48 3.53 8.51
CA PHE A 193 4.01 4.13 7.28
C PHE A 193 3.16 5.28 6.73
N PRO A 194 2.73 6.26 7.50
CA PRO A 194 1.98 7.38 6.97
C PRO A 194 2.85 8.30 6.08
N ASN A 195 2.21 9.05 5.19
CA ASN A 195 2.82 10.25 4.65
C ASN A 195 2.69 11.42 5.64
N GLU A 196 3.25 12.61 5.31
CA GLU A 196 3.25 13.76 6.24
C GLU A 196 1.83 14.28 6.56
N VAL A 197 0.89 14.21 5.62
CA VAL A 197 -0.50 14.64 5.82
C VAL A 197 -1.22 13.64 6.71
N GLU A 198 -1.11 12.37 6.39
CA GLU A 198 -1.67 11.27 7.17
C GLU A 198 -1.11 11.27 8.61
N ALA A 199 0.22 11.42 8.76
CA ALA A 199 0.87 11.44 10.06
C ALA A 199 0.34 12.54 10.99
N ARG A 200 0.10 13.74 10.43
CA ARG A 200 -0.51 14.85 11.18
C ARG A 200 -1.95 14.54 11.54
N ALA A 201 -2.72 14.02 10.61
CA ALA A 201 -4.13 13.70 10.83
C ALA A 201 -4.31 12.64 11.92
N ILE A 202 -3.63 11.50 11.82
CA ILE A 202 -3.78 10.38 12.77
C ILE A 202 -3.16 10.62 14.14
N THR A 203 -2.33 11.67 14.31
CA THR A 203 -1.74 12.03 15.60
C THR A 203 -2.30 13.31 16.19
N GLY A 204 -2.98 14.13 15.38
CA GLY A 204 -3.40 15.49 15.80
C GLY A 204 -2.21 16.41 16.10
N ARG A 205 -1.04 16.19 15.49
CA ARG A 205 0.19 16.95 15.73
C ARG A 205 0.74 17.53 14.44
N ASP A 206 1.27 18.76 14.49
CA ASP A 206 1.79 19.47 13.31
C ASP A 206 3.30 19.31 13.15
N ARG A 207 4.04 19.31 14.26
CA ARG A 207 5.51 19.23 14.24
C ARG A 207 5.95 17.78 14.18
N LEU A 208 6.97 17.50 13.36
CA LEU A 208 7.49 16.15 13.20
C LEU A 208 7.89 15.48 14.53
N GLU A 209 8.56 16.24 15.38
CA GLU A 209 9.02 15.73 16.68
C GLU A 209 7.83 15.29 17.56
N ASP A 210 6.73 16.06 17.54
CA ASP A 210 5.52 15.76 18.30
C ASP A 210 4.74 14.58 17.69
N VAL A 211 4.74 14.46 16.35
CA VAL A 211 4.20 13.30 15.62
C VAL A 211 4.92 12.02 16.05
N LEU A 212 6.26 12.02 15.96
CA LEU A 212 7.06 10.84 16.32
C LEU A 212 6.90 10.49 17.80
N ALA A 213 6.91 11.49 18.68
CA ALA A 213 6.69 11.28 20.12
C ALA A 213 5.29 10.70 20.40
N CYS A 214 4.26 11.15 19.69
CA CYS A 214 2.91 10.61 19.80
C CYS A 214 2.87 9.14 19.36
N LEU A 215 3.40 8.79 18.18
CA LEU A 215 3.43 7.42 17.66
C LEU A 215 4.17 6.47 18.61
N HIS A 216 5.37 6.85 19.06
CA HIS A 216 6.11 6.04 20.03
C HIS A 216 5.41 5.96 21.39
N GLY A 217 4.73 7.02 21.81
CA GLY A 217 3.91 7.05 23.04
C GLY A 217 2.72 6.10 23.00
N LEU A 218 2.18 5.81 21.80
CA LEU A 218 1.14 4.80 21.56
C LEU A 218 1.70 3.36 21.48
N GLY A 219 3.02 3.17 21.44
CA GLY A 219 3.65 1.85 21.42
C GLY A 219 4.27 1.45 20.07
N VAL A 220 4.17 2.30 19.04
CA VAL A 220 4.81 2.06 17.74
C VAL A 220 6.32 1.98 17.93
N THR A 221 6.93 0.87 17.53
CA THR A 221 8.38 0.65 17.65
C THR A 221 9.17 1.24 16.49
N ILE A 222 8.59 1.21 15.29
CA ILE A 222 9.18 1.77 14.07
C ILE A 222 8.17 2.71 13.41
N ALA A 223 8.46 4.00 13.38
CA ALA A 223 7.66 5.01 12.70
C ALA A 223 8.38 5.48 11.44
N VAL A 224 7.73 5.38 10.28
CA VAL A 224 8.28 5.82 9.00
C VAL A 224 7.36 6.85 8.37
N ILE A 225 7.83 8.07 8.20
CA ILE A 225 7.07 9.15 7.57
C ILE A 225 7.53 9.30 6.11
N LYS A 226 6.65 8.95 5.16
CA LYS A 226 6.89 9.10 3.73
C LYS A 226 6.77 10.58 3.33
N ARG A 227 7.72 11.09 2.53
CA ARG A 227 7.82 12.54 2.24
C ARG A 227 7.91 12.85 0.74
N GLY A 228 7.49 11.92 -0.12
CA GLY A 228 7.55 12.05 -1.57
C GLY A 228 8.96 12.30 -2.07
N GLU A 229 9.18 13.36 -2.85
CA GLU A 229 10.49 13.73 -3.39
C GLU A 229 11.56 14.03 -2.33
N ARG A 230 11.16 14.30 -1.10
CA ARG A 230 12.08 14.50 0.03
C ARG A 230 12.49 13.19 0.71
N GLY A 231 12.07 12.03 0.18
CA GLY A 231 12.40 10.71 0.70
C GLY A 231 11.55 10.29 1.90
N ALA A 232 12.18 9.87 2.99
CA ALA A 232 11.51 9.39 4.19
C ALA A 232 12.25 9.79 5.46
N ILE A 233 11.54 9.69 6.59
CA ILE A 233 12.13 9.73 7.93
C ILE A 233 11.78 8.41 8.59
N VAL A 234 12.76 7.74 9.18
CA VAL A 234 12.57 6.55 10.01
C VAL A 234 12.97 6.83 11.44
N SER A 235 12.13 6.41 12.40
CA SER A 235 12.39 6.56 13.83
C SER A 235 12.18 5.22 14.55
N TRP A 236 13.17 4.81 15.33
CA TRP A 236 13.17 3.57 16.12
C TRP A 236 14.19 3.68 17.26
N ASP A 237 13.96 3.06 18.38
CA ASP A 237 14.88 2.99 19.53
C ASP A 237 15.54 4.32 19.91
N GLY A 238 14.78 5.42 19.84
CA GLY A 238 15.26 6.78 20.11
C GLY A 238 16.12 7.39 19.00
N GLN A 239 16.35 6.69 17.90
CA GLN A 239 17.04 7.20 16.72
C GLN A 239 16.03 7.82 15.74
N VAL A 240 16.47 8.84 14.99
CA VAL A 240 15.70 9.48 13.91
C VAL A 240 16.63 9.76 12.75
N GLU A 241 16.39 9.10 11.62
CA GLU A 241 17.19 9.24 10.42
C GLU A 241 16.36 9.76 9.24
N LYS A 242 17.00 10.60 8.41
CA LYS A 242 16.41 11.16 7.19
C LYS A 242 17.06 10.52 5.98
N ILE A 243 16.27 9.86 5.16
CA ILE A 243 16.71 9.21 3.94
C ILE A 243 16.24 10.04 2.74
N PRO A 244 17.13 10.57 1.90
CA PRO A 244 16.72 11.30 0.70
C PRO A 244 16.12 10.35 -0.33
N ALA A 245 15.19 10.85 -1.14
CA ALA A 245 14.78 10.15 -2.36
C ALA A 245 15.90 10.23 -3.41
N GLY A 246 15.89 9.32 -4.36
CA GLY A 246 16.75 9.40 -5.53
C GLY A 246 16.38 10.58 -6.44
N GLU A 247 17.36 11.22 -7.04
CA GLU A 247 17.16 12.32 -7.98
C GLU A 247 16.68 11.77 -9.34
N VAL A 248 15.40 11.86 -9.62
CA VAL A 248 14.79 11.40 -10.88
C VAL A 248 13.66 12.35 -11.31
N THR A 249 13.37 12.34 -12.60
CA THR A 249 12.15 12.98 -13.09
C THR A 249 10.99 12.00 -12.95
N ALA A 250 10.02 12.33 -12.10
CA ALA A 250 8.84 11.50 -11.91
C ALA A 250 7.94 11.53 -13.15
N ILE A 251 7.56 10.35 -13.62
CA ILE A 251 6.59 10.17 -14.72
C ILE A 251 5.21 9.87 -14.13
N ASP A 252 5.17 9.05 -13.07
CA ASP A 252 3.95 8.62 -12.38
C ASP A 252 4.24 8.35 -10.91
N THR A 253 3.52 9.00 -10.00
CA THR A 253 3.73 8.83 -8.55
C THR A 253 2.82 7.78 -7.92
N CYS A 254 1.91 7.16 -8.71
CA CYS A 254 1.02 6.10 -8.22
C CYS A 254 1.85 4.90 -7.72
N GLY A 255 1.49 4.39 -6.54
CA GLY A 255 2.12 3.22 -5.96
C GLY A 255 3.53 3.44 -5.37
N ALA A 256 4.08 4.66 -5.42
CA ALA A 256 5.41 4.91 -4.85
C ALA A 256 5.47 4.60 -3.35
N GLY A 257 4.42 4.94 -2.60
CA GLY A 257 4.25 4.59 -1.19
C GLY A 257 4.19 3.10 -0.97
N ASP A 258 3.39 2.40 -1.78
CA ASP A 258 3.23 0.94 -1.68
C ASP A 258 4.54 0.20 -1.99
N ASN A 259 5.28 0.66 -3.01
CA ASN A 259 6.61 0.12 -3.34
C ASN A 259 7.63 0.38 -2.22
N PHE A 260 7.57 1.56 -1.59
CA PHE A 260 8.36 1.86 -0.40
C PHE A 260 8.06 0.85 0.71
N VAL A 261 6.78 0.66 1.05
CA VAL A 261 6.35 -0.25 2.12
C VAL A 261 6.71 -1.69 1.79
N GLY A 262 6.44 -2.16 0.57
CA GLY A 262 6.83 -3.50 0.12
C GLY A 262 8.33 -3.77 0.25
N GLY A 263 9.15 -2.78 -0.11
CA GLY A 263 10.60 -2.84 0.06
C GLY A 263 11.05 -2.86 1.51
N PHE A 264 10.47 -1.99 2.33
CA PHE A 264 10.76 -1.94 3.77
C PHE A 264 10.46 -3.29 4.44
N LEU A 265 9.26 -3.83 4.20
CA LEU A 265 8.83 -5.10 4.78
C LEU A 265 9.66 -6.29 4.29
N ALA A 266 10.05 -6.28 3.01
CA ALA A 266 10.96 -7.30 2.48
C ALA A 266 12.32 -7.26 3.20
N GLY A 267 12.90 -6.09 3.36
CA GLY A 267 14.15 -5.90 4.12
C GLY A 267 14.00 -6.36 5.57
N ARG A 268 12.89 -6.00 6.24
CA ARG A 268 12.57 -6.37 7.62
C ARG A 268 12.55 -7.89 7.81
N ILE A 269 11.84 -8.61 6.94
CA ILE A 269 11.73 -10.09 6.97
C ILE A 269 13.09 -10.75 6.70
N LYS A 270 13.92 -10.13 5.89
CA LYS A 270 15.30 -10.61 5.62
C LYS A 270 16.31 -10.21 6.70
N GLY A 271 15.89 -9.49 7.74
CA GLY A 271 16.70 -9.16 8.91
C GLY A 271 17.53 -7.90 8.75
N LEU A 272 17.24 -7.03 7.79
CA LEU A 272 17.87 -5.70 7.72
C LEU A 272 17.41 -4.83 8.89
N ASP A 273 18.27 -3.92 9.33
CA ASP A 273 17.90 -2.91 10.32
C ASP A 273 16.92 -1.87 9.73
N PRO A 274 16.20 -1.10 10.57
CA PRO A 274 15.19 -0.15 10.08
C PRO A 274 15.73 0.93 9.13
N LEU A 275 16.99 1.33 9.26
CA LEU A 275 17.62 2.30 8.37
C LEU A 275 17.83 1.71 6.96
N GLU A 276 18.36 0.50 6.88
CA GLU A 276 18.57 -0.17 5.60
C GLU A 276 17.23 -0.55 4.94
N CYS A 277 16.22 -0.96 5.71
CA CYS A 277 14.85 -1.15 5.23
C CYS A 277 14.30 0.14 4.61
N ALA A 278 14.46 1.29 5.26
CA ALA A 278 13.96 2.57 4.77
C ALA A 278 14.74 3.05 3.52
N LYS A 279 16.04 2.77 3.42
CA LYS A 279 16.83 3.04 2.21
C LYS A 279 16.32 2.22 1.03
N LEU A 280 16.11 0.91 1.21
CA LEU A 280 15.53 0.03 0.19
C LEU A 280 14.15 0.52 -0.24
N GLY A 281 13.29 0.92 0.72
CA GLY A 281 11.99 1.51 0.44
C GLY A 281 12.08 2.78 -0.42
N CYS A 282 13.00 3.71 -0.09
CA CYS A 282 13.24 4.92 -0.88
C CYS A 282 13.70 4.61 -2.31
N GLU A 283 14.59 3.63 -2.48
CA GLU A 283 15.09 3.24 -3.80
C GLU A 283 13.97 2.63 -4.66
N LEU A 284 13.11 1.79 -4.08
CA LEU A 284 11.96 1.21 -4.79
C LEU A 284 10.88 2.24 -5.10
N GLY A 285 10.57 3.16 -4.18
CA GLY A 285 9.71 4.30 -4.46
C GLY A 285 10.26 5.19 -5.59
N THR A 286 11.56 5.45 -5.58
CA THR A 286 12.27 6.18 -6.65
C THR A 286 12.22 5.42 -7.98
N LEU A 287 12.37 4.10 -7.97
CA LEU A 287 12.23 3.27 -9.17
C LEU A 287 10.80 3.32 -9.71
N CYS A 288 9.80 3.22 -8.84
CA CYS A 288 8.38 3.23 -9.18
C CYS A 288 8.00 4.46 -10.00
N VAL A 289 8.40 5.65 -9.58
CA VAL A 289 7.98 6.92 -10.22
C VAL A 289 8.56 7.14 -11.63
N GLN A 290 9.47 6.30 -12.11
CA GLN A 290 10.11 6.42 -13.42
C GLN A 290 9.29 5.82 -14.58
N ARG A 291 8.15 5.19 -14.32
CA ARG A 291 7.25 4.60 -15.33
C ARG A 291 5.78 4.80 -14.95
N LYS A 292 4.89 4.74 -15.93
CA LYS A 292 3.44 4.71 -15.68
C LYS A 292 3.03 3.34 -15.14
N GLY A 293 2.15 3.36 -14.13
CA GLY A 293 1.65 2.16 -13.45
C GLY A 293 2.40 1.82 -12.17
N ALA A 294 1.66 1.50 -11.12
CA ALA A 294 2.15 1.39 -9.74
C ALA A 294 3.27 0.35 -9.53
N VAL A 295 3.28 -0.74 -10.30
CA VAL A 295 4.29 -1.81 -10.16
C VAL A 295 5.06 -2.09 -11.46
N THR A 296 4.88 -1.24 -12.48
CA THR A 296 5.48 -1.46 -13.81
C THR A 296 7.00 -1.31 -13.80
N ALA A 297 7.53 -0.36 -13.05
CA ALA A 297 8.97 -0.10 -13.03
C ALA A 297 9.77 -1.22 -12.36
N SER A 298 9.25 -1.83 -11.30
CA SER A 298 9.90 -2.93 -10.59
C SER A 298 9.79 -4.29 -11.32
N SER A 299 9.04 -4.38 -12.44
CA SER A 299 9.07 -5.56 -13.31
C SER A 299 10.34 -5.65 -14.18
N ASP A 300 11.09 -4.56 -14.28
CA ASP A 300 12.36 -4.52 -15.00
C ASP A 300 13.48 -5.14 -14.15
N ARG A 301 13.78 -6.42 -14.42
CA ARG A 301 14.82 -7.15 -13.69
C ARG A 301 16.18 -6.47 -13.73
N GLN A 302 16.55 -5.83 -14.83
CA GLN A 302 17.85 -5.12 -14.93
C GLN A 302 17.96 -3.97 -13.93
N LYS A 303 16.83 -3.39 -13.53
CA LYS A 303 16.79 -2.35 -12.49
C LYS A 303 16.65 -2.91 -11.08
N LEU A 304 16.00 -4.06 -10.93
CA LEU A 304 15.76 -4.69 -9.64
C LEU A 304 16.96 -5.51 -9.14
N GLU A 305 17.65 -6.25 -10.04
CA GLU A 305 18.80 -7.09 -9.70
C GLU A 305 19.90 -6.35 -8.90
N PRO A 306 20.32 -5.12 -9.26
CA PRO A 306 21.31 -4.38 -8.47
C PRO A 306 20.84 -4.10 -7.03
N LEU A 307 19.54 -3.92 -6.81
CA LEU A 307 18.98 -3.73 -5.47
C LEU A 307 18.98 -5.05 -4.69
N LEU A 308 18.61 -6.15 -5.34
CA LEU A 308 18.66 -7.49 -4.74
C LEU A 308 20.10 -7.82 -4.26
N GLU A 309 21.08 -7.61 -5.10
CA GLU A 309 22.51 -7.83 -4.75
C GLU A 309 22.95 -6.93 -3.60
N LYS A 310 22.64 -5.62 -3.69
CA LYS A 310 23.05 -4.62 -2.70
C LYS A 310 22.54 -4.95 -1.29
N TYR A 311 21.30 -5.45 -1.17
CA TYR A 311 20.65 -5.73 0.10
C TYR A 311 20.62 -7.23 0.47
N GLY A 312 21.26 -8.08 -0.32
CA GLY A 312 21.30 -9.53 -0.06
C GLY A 312 19.92 -10.20 -0.16
N LEU A 313 19.07 -9.72 -1.07
CA LEU A 313 17.72 -10.18 -1.30
C LEU A 313 17.70 -11.08 -2.55
N GLY A 314 18.05 -12.30 -2.47
CA GLY A 314 18.15 -13.18 -3.63
C GLY A 314 17.79 -14.63 -3.30
#